data_23320144e18afdb4e38c4b5acb89c580
#
_entry.id   23320144e18afdb4e38c4b5acb89c580
#
_cell.length_a   1.000
_cell.length_b   1.000
_cell.length_c   1.000
_cell.angle_alpha   90.00
_cell.angle_beta   90.00
_cell.angle_gamma   90.00
#
_symmetry.space_group_name_H-M   'P 1'
#
loop_
_entity.id
_entity.type
_entity.pdbx_description
1 polymer ?
#
loop_
_entity_poly.entity_id
_entity_poly.type
_entity_poly.pdbx_seq_one_letter_code
_entity_poly.pdbx_strand_id
1 'polypeptide(L)' 'MPKTNDAALDAFIAAKTEIDAMLARLVAHSADHFGYSPDEVNWGHVGTLDHYRARFREITDIAFREGEHAA' A
#
# COMPACT_ATOMS: atom_id res chain seq x y z
N MET A 1 29.02 -6.27 -20.04
CA MET A 1 28.18 -5.67 -19.00
C MET A 1 26.72 -5.79 -19.36
N PRO A 2 25.93 -6.36 -18.51
CA PRO A 2 24.52 -6.56 -18.81
C PRO A 2 23.74 -5.26 -18.69
N LYS A 3 23.54 -4.59 -19.78
CA LYS A 3 22.81 -3.32 -19.81
C LYS A 3 21.37 -3.47 -19.35
N THR A 4 20.76 -4.62 -19.65
CA THR A 4 19.39 -4.90 -19.23
C THR A 4 19.26 -4.92 -17.72
N ASN A 5 20.26 -5.42 -17.02
CA ASN A 5 20.22 -5.46 -15.56
C ASN A 5 20.32 -4.04 -14.98
N ASP A 6 21.11 -3.16 -15.61
CA ASP A 6 21.20 -1.79 -15.13
C ASP A 6 19.88 -1.06 -15.33
N ALA A 7 19.23 -1.23 -16.46
CA ALA A 7 17.94 -0.61 -16.72
C ALA A 7 16.86 -1.16 -15.77
N ALA A 8 16.87 -2.46 -15.54
CA ALA A 8 15.92 -3.08 -14.61
C ALA A 8 16.15 -2.59 -13.19
N LEU A 9 17.39 -2.46 -12.77
CA LEU A 9 17.71 -1.97 -11.44
C LEU A 9 17.25 -0.52 -11.26
N ASP A 10 17.48 0.31 -12.27
CA ASP A 10 17.03 1.71 -12.22
C ASP A 10 15.51 1.80 -12.08
N ALA A 11 14.79 0.99 -12.85
CA ALA A 11 13.34 0.96 -12.80
C ALA A 11 12.85 0.46 -11.43
N PHE A 12 13.52 -0.55 -10.90
CA PHE A 12 13.19 -1.08 -9.57
C PHE A 12 13.36 -0.01 -8.49
N ILE A 13 14.49 0.69 -8.52
CA ILE A 13 14.75 1.74 -7.53
C ILE A 13 13.72 2.85 -7.63
N ALA A 14 13.38 3.27 -8.84
CA ALA A 14 12.39 4.32 -9.04
C ALA A 14 11.02 3.90 -8.49
N ALA A 15 10.59 2.68 -8.78
CA ALA A 15 9.31 2.17 -8.29
C ALA A 15 9.33 2.05 -6.77
N LYS A 16 10.40 1.52 -6.20
CA LYS A 16 10.51 1.36 -4.75
C LYS A 16 10.49 2.72 -4.05
N THR A 17 11.17 3.72 -4.62
CA THR A 17 11.18 5.06 -4.03
C THR A 17 9.78 5.65 -3.96
N GLU A 18 8.99 5.49 -5.04
CA GLU A 18 7.60 5.95 -5.04
C GLU A 18 6.77 5.20 -4.01
N ILE A 19 6.93 3.89 -3.95
CA ILE A 19 6.18 3.06 -2.99
C ILE A 19 6.51 3.48 -1.57
N ASP A 20 7.80 3.67 -1.28
CA ASP A 20 8.23 4.08 0.07
C ASP A 20 7.62 5.42 0.46
N ALA A 21 7.55 6.36 -0.47
CA ALA A 21 6.94 7.66 -0.21
C ALA A 21 5.44 7.53 0.06
N MET A 22 4.75 6.70 -0.73
CA MET A 22 3.33 6.46 -0.52
C MET A 22 3.06 5.77 0.81
N LEU A 23 3.90 4.80 1.17
CA LEU A 23 3.77 4.10 2.45
C LEU A 23 3.93 5.06 3.61
N ALA A 24 4.92 5.94 3.56
CA ALA A 24 5.14 6.92 4.63
C ALA A 24 3.93 7.84 4.79
N ARG A 25 3.37 8.28 3.68
CA ARG A 25 2.16 9.13 3.72
C ARG A 25 0.96 8.38 4.28
N LEU A 26 0.79 7.12 3.90
CA LEU A 26 -0.33 6.32 4.37
C LEU A 26 -0.20 5.99 5.84
N VAL A 27 1.01 5.70 6.32
CA VAL A 27 1.24 5.46 7.74
C VAL A 27 0.88 6.70 8.56
N ALA A 28 1.32 7.88 8.11
CA ALA A 28 0.98 9.12 8.81
C ALA A 28 -0.51 9.40 8.78
N HIS A 29 -1.16 9.13 7.65
CA HIS A 29 -2.60 9.33 7.50
C HIS A 29 -3.37 8.37 8.39
N SER A 30 -2.93 7.12 8.48
CA SER A 30 -3.54 6.13 9.35
C SER A 30 -3.40 6.52 10.82
N ALA A 31 -2.24 7.05 11.21
CA ALA A 31 -2.03 7.51 12.58
C ALA A 31 -2.98 8.64 12.95
N ASP A 32 -3.47 9.39 11.96
CA ASP A 32 -4.45 10.45 12.15
C ASP A 32 -5.87 9.96 11.85
N HIS A 33 -6.12 8.68 12.02
CA HIS A 33 -7.44 8.06 11.81
C HIS A 33 -7.98 8.29 10.40
N PHE A 34 -7.10 8.36 9.41
CA PHE A 34 -7.43 8.64 8.02
C PHE A 34 -8.22 9.95 7.84
N GLY A 35 -7.96 10.92 8.75
CA GLY A 35 -8.60 12.22 8.68
C GLY A 35 -10.00 12.26 9.26
N TYR A 36 -10.47 11.17 9.88
CA TYR A 36 -11.80 11.13 10.46
C TYR A 36 -11.74 11.26 11.96
N SER A 37 -12.60 12.08 12.53
CA SER A 37 -12.71 12.18 13.98
C SER A 37 -13.39 10.90 14.49
N PRO A 38 -12.80 10.20 15.49
CA PRO A 38 -13.41 8.98 16.01
C PRO A 38 -14.85 9.19 16.50
N ASP A 39 -15.17 10.39 16.99
CA ASP A 39 -16.50 10.70 17.50
C ASP A 39 -17.53 10.89 16.39
N GLU A 40 -17.08 11.06 15.15
CA GLU A 40 -17.96 11.37 14.04
C GLU A 40 -17.96 10.28 12.96
N VAL A 41 -17.39 9.11 13.29
CA VAL A 41 -17.33 8.01 12.34
C VAL A 41 -18.73 7.51 12.01
N ASN A 42 -18.99 7.28 10.73
CA ASN A 42 -20.24 6.74 10.24
C ASN A 42 -19.96 5.62 9.22
N TRP A 43 -21.04 5.01 8.74
CA TRP A 43 -20.89 3.88 7.81
C TRP A 43 -20.23 4.24 6.49
N GLY A 44 -20.36 5.50 6.04
CA GLY A 44 -19.64 5.96 4.86
C GLY A 44 -18.12 5.91 5.07
N HIS A 45 -17.67 6.28 6.26
CA HIS A 45 -16.25 6.21 6.62
C HIS A 45 -15.78 4.76 6.69
N VAL A 46 -16.61 3.87 7.22
CA VAL A 46 -16.31 2.44 7.26
C VAL A 46 -16.13 1.91 5.83
N GLY A 47 -17.02 2.31 4.93
CA GLY A 47 -16.92 1.89 3.53
C GLY A 47 -15.63 2.33 2.88
N THR A 48 -15.18 3.56 3.19
CA THR A 48 -13.91 4.06 2.67
C THR A 48 -12.75 3.22 3.17
N LEU A 49 -12.73 2.91 4.47
CA LEU A 49 -11.67 2.08 5.03
C LEU A 49 -11.72 0.65 4.51
N ASP A 50 -12.91 0.12 4.29
CA ASP A 50 -13.05 -1.21 3.69
C ASP A 50 -12.45 -1.26 2.30
N HIS A 51 -12.61 -0.19 1.52
CA HIS A 51 -11.99 -0.10 0.20
C HIS A 51 -10.47 -0.12 0.31
N TYR A 52 -9.90 0.67 1.23
CA TYR A 52 -8.46 0.68 1.46
C TYR A 52 -7.98 -0.70 1.91
N ARG A 53 -8.70 -1.31 2.85
CA ARG A 53 -8.33 -2.61 3.39
C ARG A 53 -8.29 -3.67 2.28
N ALA A 54 -9.24 -3.63 1.37
CA ALA A 54 -9.27 -4.58 0.25
C ALA A 54 -8.04 -4.41 -0.65
N ARG A 55 -7.67 -3.16 -0.94
CA ARG A 55 -6.49 -2.89 -1.77
C ARG A 55 -5.22 -3.34 -1.07
N PHE A 56 -5.09 -3.05 0.22
CA PHE A 56 -3.92 -3.47 0.99
C PHE A 56 -3.82 -4.98 1.08
N ARG A 57 -4.95 -5.65 1.25
CA ARG A 57 -4.96 -7.11 1.31
C ARG A 57 -4.47 -7.73 0.01
N GLU A 58 -4.84 -7.17 -1.13
CA GLU A 58 -4.32 -7.63 -2.41
C GLU A 58 -2.80 -7.55 -2.44
N ILE A 59 -2.25 -6.46 -1.94
CA ILE A 59 -0.80 -6.24 -1.94
C ILE A 59 -0.12 -7.22 -0.98
N THR A 60 -0.63 -7.34 0.24
CA THR A 60 0.00 -8.22 1.24
C THR A 60 -0.11 -9.68 0.82
N ASP A 61 -1.24 -10.07 0.21
CA ASP A 61 -1.40 -11.44 -0.26
C ASP A 61 -0.36 -11.78 -1.32
N ILE A 62 -0.11 -10.86 -2.23
CA ILE A 62 0.91 -11.06 -3.27
C ILE A 62 2.30 -11.07 -2.66
N ALA A 63 2.60 -10.07 -1.83
CA ALA A 63 3.94 -9.88 -1.28
C ALA A 63 4.36 -11.03 -0.37
N PHE A 64 3.42 -11.57 0.38
CA PHE A 64 3.70 -12.60 1.38
C PHE A 64 3.15 -13.96 1.01
N ARG A 65 2.62 -14.10 -0.21
CA ARG A 65 2.09 -15.36 -0.74
C ARG A 65 1.00 -15.93 0.16
N GLU A 66 0.03 -15.10 0.47
CA GLU A 66 -1.11 -15.47 1.31
C GLU A 66 -2.38 -15.46 0.48
N GLY A 67 -3.49 -15.96 1.07
CA GLY A 67 -4.77 -15.98 0.39
C GLY A 67 -4.68 -16.77 -0.91
N GLU A 68 -5.15 -16.18 -2.00
CA GLU A 68 -5.14 -16.82 -3.31
C GLU A 68 -3.73 -17.02 -3.86
N HIS A 69 -2.74 -16.35 -3.28
CA HIS A 69 -1.36 -16.42 -3.73
C HIS A 69 -0.52 -17.36 -2.86
N ALA A 70 -1.15 -18.08 -1.96
CA ALA A 70 -0.45 -19.07 -1.15
C ALA A 70 0.05 -20.19 -2.06
N ALA A 71 1.31 -20.58 -1.86
CA ALA A 71 1.95 -21.61 -2.67
C ALA A 71 1.46 -23.00 -2.28
#